data_a311bf7a97110c124bd00c4e1eaaa3d0
#
_entry.id   a311bf7a97110c124bd00c4e1eaaa3d0
#
_cell.length_a   1.000
_cell.length_b   1.000
_cell.length_c   1.000
_cell.angle_alpha   90.00
_cell.angle_beta   90.00
_cell.angle_gamma   90.00
#
_symmetry.space_group_name_H-M   'P 1'
#
loop_
_entity.id
_entity.type
_entity.pdbx_description
1 polymer ?
#
loop_
_entity_poly.entity_id
_entity_poly.type
_entity_poly.pdbx_seq_one_letter_code
_entity_poly.pdbx_strand_id
1 'polypeptide(L)'
;MIRDTFFSAPRFVNLCRKEMVESWKANLLRFVMMYGIMAIAFVWNGYFRYNYPQGMIDRGVEQDPIWYFELTIFLWAMVIMGLLSASFVMERMKTKTNRIAVLMTPATMFEKFLSRWLVFTFGFLIVFLIAFKLADWTRVMIYMVSYPELKGVIASAPLSYLGNSG
;
A
#
# COMPACT_ATOMS: atom_id res chain seq x y z
N MET A 1 0.34 -36.18 28.41
CA MET A 1 -0.35 -36.33 27.12
C MET A 1 -0.13 -35.04 26.33
N ILE A 2 0.92 -34.99 25.50
CA ILE A 2 1.26 -33.83 24.65
C ILE A 2 0.28 -33.88 23.50
N ARG A 3 -0.75 -33.02 23.54
CA ARG A 3 -1.59 -32.79 22.34
C ARG A 3 -0.72 -32.00 21.38
N ASP A 4 -0.16 -32.67 20.41
CA ASP A 4 0.46 -32.06 19.24
C ASP A 4 -0.66 -31.43 18.39
N THR A 5 -1.15 -30.29 18.84
CA THR A 5 -2.03 -29.49 18.01
C THR A 5 -1.18 -28.83 16.95
N PHE A 6 -1.27 -29.31 15.71
CA PHE A 6 -0.57 -28.78 14.53
C PHE A 6 -0.78 -27.26 14.40
N PHE A 7 -1.94 -26.76 14.83
CA PHE A 7 -2.30 -25.36 14.84
C PHE A 7 -2.96 -24.94 16.15
N SER A 8 -2.50 -23.81 16.72
CA SER A 8 -3.10 -23.21 17.91
C SER A 8 -3.37 -21.72 17.67
N ALA A 9 -4.64 -21.34 17.63
CA ALA A 9 -5.06 -19.97 17.36
C ALA A 9 -4.40 -18.93 18.31
N PRO A 10 -4.34 -19.13 19.64
CA PRO A 10 -3.70 -18.16 20.54
C PRO A 10 -2.20 -18.00 20.26
N ARG A 11 -1.47 -19.08 19.95
CA ARG A 11 -0.06 -19.00 19.55
C ARG A 11 0.11 -18.25 18.24
N PHE A 12 -0.75 -18.51 17.29
CA PHE A 12 -0.74 -17.86 15.98
C PHE A 12 -0.97 -16.34 16.08
N VAL A 13 -1.98 -15.90 16.85
CA VAL A 13 -2.25 -14.48 17.10
C VAL A 13 -1.07 -13.79 17.78
N ASN A 14 -0.47 -14.41 18.78
CA ASN A 14 0.72 -13.88 19.45
C ASN A 14 1.93 -13.77 18.50
N LEU A 15 2.10 -14.73 17.59
CA LEU A 15 3.11 -14.68 16.54
C LEU A 15 2.88 -13.49 15.59
N CYS A 16 1.65 -13.30 15.10
CA CYS A 16 1.29 -12.17 14.26
C CYS A 16 1.56 -10.83 14.98
N ARG A 17 1.15 -10.72 16.24
CA ARG A 17 1.39 -9.52 17.05
C ARG A 17 2.90 -9.25 17.24
N LYS A 18 3.68 -10.28 17.52
CA LYS A 18 5.13 -10.17 17.63
C LYS A 18 5.75 -9.66 16.32
N GLU A 19 5.40 -10.26 15.17
CA GLU A 19 5.90 -9.85 13.87
C GLU A 19 5.56 -8.39 13.55
N MET A 20 4.34 -7.94 13.89
CA MET A 20 3.92 -6.55 13.70
C MET A 20 4.73 -5.59 14.56
N VAL A 21 4.92 -5.89 15.83
CA VAL A 21 5.65 -5.02 16.77
C VAL A 21 7.13 -4.96 16.45
N GLU A 22 7.77 -6.08 16.11
CA GLU A 22 9.21 -6.11 15.80
C GLU A 22 9.55 -5.39 14.50
N SER A 23 8.65 -5.40 13.52
CA SER A 23 8.87 -4.79 12.20
C SER A 23 8.24 -3.41 12.02
N TRP A 24 7.59 -2.84 13.04
CA TRP A 24 6.80 -1.63 12.90
C TRP A 24 7.59 -0.43 12.36
N LYS A 25 8.85 -0.23 12.80
CA LYS A 25 9.72 0.86 12.34
C LYS A 25 10.07 0.71 10.86
N ALA A 26 10.41 -0.52 10.44
CA ALA A 26 10.70 -0.80 9.04
C ALA A 26 9.45 -0.65 8.16
N ASN A 27 8.29 -1.08 8.65
CA ASN A 27 7.02 -0.93 7.94
C ASN A 27 6.59 0.53 7.84
N LEU A 28 6.80 1.34 8.88
CA LEU A 28 6.54 2.77 8.84
C LEU A 28 7.43 3.47 7.81
N LEU A 29 8.72 3.14 7.76
CA LEU A 29 9.63 3.70 6.76
C LEU A 29 9.20 3.34 5.34
N ARG A 30 8.81 2.08 5.10
CA ARG A 30 8.27 1.63 3.81
C ARG A 30 6.99 2.38 3.42
N PHE A 31 6.10 2.60 4.39
CA PHE A 31 4.89 3.40 4.19
C PHE A 31 5.21 4.82 3.75
N VAL A 32 6.10 5.51 4.46
CA VAL A 32 6.52 6.87 4.13
C VAL A 32 7.16 6.95 2.74
N MET A 33 7.99 5.97 2.39
CA MET A 33 8.59 5.90 1.04
C MET A 33 7.53 5.67 -0.04
N MET A 34 6.61 4.72 0.14
CA MET A 34 5.51 4.46 -0.81
C MET A 34 4.63 5.70 -0.99
N TYR A 35 4.21 6.31 0.11
CA TYR A 35 3.43 7.54 0.08
C TYR A 35 4.15 8.66 -0.66
N GLY A 36 5.44 8.89 -0.32
CA GLY A 36 6.25 9.93 -0.95
C GLY A 36 6.39 9.76 -2.46
N ILE A 37 6.70 8.55 -2.92
CA ILE A 37 6.84 8.24 -4.35
C ILE A 37 5.51 8.48 -5.08
N MET A 38 4.39 7.99 -4.53
CA MET A 38 3.07 8.17 -5.13
C MET A 38 2.63 9.63 -5.12
N ALA A 39 2.83 10.35 -4.01
CA ALA A 39 2.46 11.76 -3.91
C ALA A 39 3.25 12.62 -4.92
N ILE A 40 4.56 12.40 -5.07
CA ILE A 40 5.37 13.08 -6.07
C ILE A 40 4.87 12.78 -7.47
N ALA A 41 4.59 11.51 -7.80
CA ALA A 41 4.12 11.10 -9.12
C ALA A 41 2.76 11.73 -9.46
N PHE A 42 1.83 11.78 -8.50
CA PHE A 42 0.50 12.35 -8.69
C PHE A 42 0.54 13.87 -8.81
N VAL A 43 1.28 14.55 -7.96
CA VAL A 43 1.47 16.01 -8.05
C VAL A 43 2.18 16.38 -9.35
N TRP A 44 3.23 15.65 -9.72
CA TRP A 44 3.96 15.90 -10.97
C TRP A 44 3.05 15.74 -12.21
N ASN A 45 2.26 14.67 -12.26
CA ASN A 45 1.31 14.47 -13.36
C ASN A 45 0.21 15.53 -13.36
N GLY A 46 -0.29 15.92 -12.18
CA GLY A 46 -1.27 16.99 -12.01
C GLY A 46 -0.80 18.32 -12.59
N TYR A 47 0.47 18.65 -12.36
CA TYR A 47 1.05 19.87 -12.93
C TYR A 47 0.93 19.92 -14.46
N PHE A 48 1.22 18.85 -15.17
CA PHE A 48 1.08 18.82 -16.62
C PHE A 48 -0.37 18.80 -17.10
N ARG A 49 -1.27 18.18 -16.36
CA ARG A 49 -2.67 18.03 -16.76
C ARG A 49 -3.51 19.27 -16.49
N TYR A 50 -3.29 19.95 -15.37
CA TYR A 50 -4.05 21.14 -15.00
C TYR A 50 -3.46 22.46 -15.49
N ASN A 51 -2.36 22.44 -16.23
CA ASN A 51 -1.70 23.65 -16.72
C ASN A 51 -2.54 24.45 -17.75
N TYR A 52 -3.61 23.86 -18.28
CA TYR A 52 -4.55 24.51 -19.22
C TYR A 52 -6.00 24.37 -18.73
N PRO A 53 -6.38 25.05 -17.64
CA PRO A 53 -7.69 24.89 -17.03
C PRO A 53 -8.85 25.29 -17.95
N GLN A 54 -8.70 26.39 -18.70
CA GLN A 54 -9.72 26.87 -19.63
C GLN A 54 -10.05 25.86 -20.72
N GLY A 55 -9.05 25.18 -21.28
CA GLY A 55 -9.28 24.16 -22.31
C GLY A 55 -10.00 22.90 -21.78
N MET A 56 -10.04 22.67 -20.49
CA MET A 56 -10.83 21.61 -19.85
C MET A 56 -12.30 22.03 -19.66
N ILE A 57 -12.51 23.26 -19.22
CA ILE A 57 -13.86 23.84 -19.05
C ILE A 57 -14.57 23.93 -20.39
N ASP A 58 -13.88 24.43 -21.44
CA ASP A 58 -14.42 24.57 -22.79
C ASP A 58 -14.79 23.22 -23.43
N ARG A 59 -14.11 22.15 -23.09
CA ARG A 59 -14.39 20.78 -23.55
C ARG A 59 -15.47 20.06 -22.77
N GLY A 60 -16.02 20.66 -21.73
CA GLY A 60 -17.03 20.03 -20.88
C GLY A 60 -16.53 18.76 -20.18
N VAL A 61 -15.28 18.75 -19.71
CA VAL A 61 -14.70 17.59 -19.02
C VAL A 61 -15.38 17.43 -17.68
N GLU A 62 -16.23 16.42 -17.55
CA GLU A 62 -16.97 16.11 -16.32
C GLU A 62 -16.16 15.27 -15.33
N GLN A 63 -15.18 14.52 -15.81
CA GLN A 63 -14.36 13.62 -14.99
C GLN A 63 -12.91 14.10 -14.95
N ASP A 64 -12.26 13.89 -13.79
CA ASP A 64 -10.85 14.24 -13.62
C ASP A 64 -9.96 13.42 -14.59
N PRO A 65 -9.24 14.07 -15.51
CA PRO A 65 -8.44 13.38 -16.52
C PRO A 65 -7.25 12.61 -15.94
N ILE A 66 -6.94 12.82 -14.66
CA ILE A 66 -5.83 12.15 -13.96
C ILE A 66 -6.23 10.76 -13.48
N TRP A 67 -7.51 10.45 -13.28
CA TRP A 67 -7.94 9.16 -12.73
C TRP A 67 -7.38 7.94 -13.46
N TYR A 68 -7.37 7.94 -14.77
CA TYR A 68 -6.81 6.83 -15.55
C TYR A 68 -5.32 6.63 -15.28
N PHE A 69 -4.58 7.73 -15.16
CA PHE A 69 -3.16 7.67 -14.82
C PHE A 69 -2.94 7.16 -13.40
N GLU A 70 -3.71 7.65 -12.43
CA GLU A 70 -3.63 7.22 -11.03
C GLU A 70 -3.97 5.75 -10.86
N LEU A 71 -5.03 5.27 -11.53
CA LEU A 71 -5.41 3.87 -11.52
C LEU A 71 -4.36 2.98 -12.20
N THR A 72 -3.76 3.45 -13.28
CA THR A 72 -2.65 2.74 -13.93
C THR A 72 -1.44 2.64 -13.02
N ILE A 73 -1.04 3.74 -12.38
CA ILE A 73 0.05 3.72 -11.38
C ILE A 73 -0.31 2.83 -10.20
N PHE A 74 -1.55 2.86 -9.73
CA PHE A 74 -2.02 1.98 -8.65
C PHE A 74 -1.77 0.51 -8.97
N LEU A 75 -2.18 0.05 -10.15
CA LEU A 75 -1.98 -1.34 -10.58
C LEU A 75 -0.49 -1.71 -10.68
N TRP A 76 0.31 -0.89 -11.36
CA TRP A 76 1.75 -1.14 -11.48
C TRP A 76 2.48 -1.08 -10.15
N ALA A 77 2.18 -0.09 -9.34
CA ALA A 77 2.77 0.05 -8.01
C ALA A 77 2.38 -1.11 -7.09
N MET A 78 1.13 -1.57 -7.17
CA MET A 78 0.66 -2.74 -6.40
C MET A 78 1.45 -3.99 -6.76
N VAL A 79 1.70 -4.25 -8.05
CA VAL A 79 2.48 -5.40 -8.50
C VAL A 79 3.95 -5.27 -8.07
N ILE A 80 4.60 -4.15 -8.37
CA ILE A 80 6.03 -3.94 -8.07
C ILE A 80 6.27 -3.97 -6.55
N MET A 81 5.49 -3.22 -5.78
CA MET A 81 5.64 -3.15 -4.33
C MET A 81 5.21 -4.45 -3.65
N GLY A 82 4.23 -5.18 -4.23
CA GLY A 82 3.85 -6.52 -3.78
C GLY A 82 4.99 -7.52 -3.92
N LEU A 83 5.68 -7.53 -5.06
CA LEU A 83 6.86 -8.37 -5.29
C LEU A 83 8.01 -8.03 -4.34
N LEU A 84 8.26 -6.73 -4.11
CA LEU A 84 9.25 -6.27 -3.14
C LEU A 84 8.87 -6.70 -1.71
N SER A 85 7.60 -6.54 -1.34
CA SER A 85 7.11 -6.96 -0.01
C SER A 85 7.29 -8.48 0.18
N ALA A 86 6.98 -9.29 -0.82
CA ALA A 86 7.19 -10.74 -0.78
C ALA A 86 8.67 -11.10 -0.58
N SER A 87 9.60 -10.36 -1.19
CA SER A 87 11.04 -10.57 -1.01
C SER A 87 11.49 -10.35 0.43
N PHE A 88 10.86 -9.43 1.15
CA PHE A 88 11.19 -9.14 2.56
C PHE A 88 10.73 -10.22 3.55
N VAL A 89 9.80 -11.09 3.16
CA VAL A 89 9.36 -12.22 4.01
C VAL A 89 10.54 -13.10 4.41
N MET A 90 11.50 -13.31 3.49
CA MET A 90 12.68 -14.15 3.71
C MET A 90 13.90 -13.38 4.25
N GLU A 91 13.83 -12.06 4.38
CA GLU A 91 14.97 -11.23 4.79
C GLU A 91 15.51 -11.61 6.19
N ARG A 92 14.62 -11.95 7.13
CA ARG A 92 15.01 -12.37 8.47
C ARG A 92 15.78 -13.70 8.51
N MET A 93 15.75 -14.49 7.45
CA MET A 93 16.52 -15.73 7.37
C MET A 93 17.94 -15.54 6.83
N LYS A 94 18.36 -14.32 6.50
CA LYS A 94 19.70 -14.05 5.98
C LYS A 94 20.81 -14.21 7.03
N THR A 95 20.55 -13.85 8.29
CA THR A 95 21.55 -13.93 9.36
C THR A 95 21.41 -15.20 10.22
N LYS A 96 22.55 -15.77 10.64
CA LYS A 96 22.58 -16.97 11.48
C LYS A 96 21.81 -16.77 12.81
N THR A 97 22.00 -15.62 13.46
CA THR A 97 21.35 -15.29 14.73
C THR A 97 19.83 -15.25 14.60
N ASN A 98 19.32 -14.66 13.53
CA ASN A 98 17.88 -14.58 13.30
C ASN A 98 17.28 -15.94 12.94
N ARG A 99 18.02 -16.82 12.23
CA ARG A 99 17.59 -18.19 11.97
C ARG A 99 17.42 -18.98 13.26
N ILE A 100 18.38 -18.88 14.18
CA ILE A 100 18.32 -19.55 15.48
C ILE A 100 17.10 -19.04 16.26
N ALA A 101 16.90 -17.73 16.35
CA ALA A 101 15.74 -17.15 17.05
C ALA A 101 14.39 -17.62 16.46
N VAL A 102 14.29 -17.74 15.14
CA VAL A 102 13.09 -18.27 14.48
C VAL A 102 12.88 -19.76 14.81
N LEU A 103 13.95 -20.56 14.82
CA LEU A 103 13.87 -21.99 15.12
C LEU A 103 13.52 -22.27 16.58
N MET A 104 14.03 -21.46 17.51
CA MET A 104 13.76 -21.58 18.96
C MET A 104 12.34 -21.16 19.36
N THR A 105 11.59 -20.47 18.49
CA THR A 105 10.21 -20.09 18.81
C THR A 105 9.32 -21.34 18.90
N PRO A 106 8.57 -21.57 20.00
CA PRO A 106 7.74 -22.76 20.20
C PRO A 106 6.46 -22.72 19.37
N ALA A 107 6.60 -22.84 18.06
CA ALA A 107 5.51 -22.87 17.09
C ALA A 107 5.87 -23.76 15.91
N THR A 108 4.88 -24.34 15.24
CA THR A 108 5.12 -25.16 14.07
C THR A 108 5.68 -24.34 12.91
N MET A 109 6.44 -24.98 12.02
CA MET A 109 6.99 -24.32 10.82
C MET A 109 5.87 -23.70 9.94
N PHE A 110 4.73 -24.38 9.87
CA PHE A 110 3.55 -23.91 9.17
C PHE A 110 2.99 -22.62 9.79
N GLU A 111 2.81 -22.58 11.11
CA GLU A 111 2.32 -21.38 11.82
C GLU A 111 3.27 -20.19 11.61
N LYS A 112 4.58 -20.41 11.64
CA LYS A 112 5.60 -19.37 11.42
C LYS A 112 5.56 -18.80 10.00
N PHE A 113 5.43 -19.68 9.02
CA PHE A 113 5.34 -19.26 7.63
C PHE A 113 4.02 -18.53 7.36
N LEU A 114 2.89 -19.11 7.79
CA LEU A 114 1.57 -18.56 7.59
C LEU A 114 1.41 -17.20 8.26
N SER A 115 1.88 -17.02 9.49
CA SER A 115 1.80 -15.74 10.21
C SER A 115 2.57 -14.64 9.48
N ARG A 116 3.77 -14.93 9.00
CA ARG A 116 4.55 -13.97 8.20
C ARG A 116 3.87 -13.63 6.89
N TRP A 117 3.48 -14.66 6.14
CA TRP A 117 2.81 -14.47 4.87
C TRP A 117 1.55 -13.60 5.03
N LEU A 118 0.73 -13.90 6.03
CA LEU A 118 -0.50 -13.17 6.31
C LEU A 118 -0.21 -11.71 6.71
N VAL A 119 0.69 -11.48 7.67
CA VAL A 119 1.04 -10.13 8.14
C VAL A 119 1.65 -9.30 7.01
N PHE A 120 2.56 -9.87 6.22
CA PHE A 120 3.17 -9.14 5.11
C PHE A 120 2.23 -8.90 3.95
N THR A 121 1.35 -9.85 3.61
CA THR A 121 0.42 -9.69 2.48
C THR A 121 -0.73 -8.76 2.84
N PHE A 122 -1.47 -9.04 3.92
CA PHE A 122 -2.59 -8.20 4.31
C PHE A 122 -2.14 -6.86 4.89
N GLY A 123 -1.09 -6.86 5.70
CA GLY A 123 -0.50 -5.63 6.22
C GLY A 123 -0.01 -4.72 5.09
N PHE A 124 0.67 -5.28 4.10
CA PHE A 124 1.08 -4.53 2.90
C PHE A 124 -0.12 -3.95 2.16
N LEU A 125 -1.15 -4.76 1.90
CA LEU A 125 -2.31 -4.33 1.12
C LEU A 125 -3.05 -3.17 1.80
N ILE A 126 -3.28 -3.25 3.10
CA ILE A 126 -3.93 -2.19 3.88
C ILE A 126 -3.07 -0.90 3.84
N VAL A 127 -1.79 -1.02 4.12
CA VAL A 127 -0.83 0.10 4.14
C VAL A 127 -0.74 0.75 2.75
N PHE A 128 -0.72 -0.05 1.69
CA PHE A 128 -0.69 0.42 0.31
C PHE A 128 -1.95 1.21 -0.07
N LEU A 129 -3.15 0.71 0.28
CA LEU A 129 -4.41 1.40 0.03
C LEU A 129 -4.48 2.74 0.78
N ILE A 130 -4.02 2.78 2.04
CA ILE A 130 -3.97 4.02 2.81
C ILE A 130 -2.98 5.01 2.18
N ALA A 131 -1.78 4.56 1.81
CA ALA A 131 -0.78 5.40 1.15
C ALA A 131 -1.29 5.99 -0.17
N PHE A 132 -1.97 5.17 -0.99
CA PHE A 132 -2.58 5.61 -2.24
C PHE A 132 -3.63 6.69 -2.01
N LYS A 133 -4.57 6.46 -1.09
CA LYS A 133 -5.62 7.43 -0.77
C LYS A 133 -5.08 8.73 -0.19
N LEU A 134 -4.07 8.66 0.66
CA LEU A 134 -3.40 9.84 1.20
C LEU A 134 -2.67 10.63 0.10
N ALA A 135 -2.00 9.95 -0.84
CA ALA A 135 -1.30 10.59 -1.94
C ALA A 135 -2.29 11.29 -2.90
N ASP A 136 -3.39 10.62 -3.23
CA ASP A 136 -4.47 11.19 -4.04
C ASP A 136 -5.10 12.41 -3.34
N TRP A 137 -5.41 12.29 -2.04
CA TRP A 137 -5.95 13.41 -1.27
C TRP A 137 -4.99 14.61 -1.17
N THR A 138 -3.70 14.36 -1.03
CA THR A 138 -2.68 15.41 -1.06
C THR A 138 -2.68 16.14 -2.40
N ARG A 139 -2.79 15.41 -3.52
CA ARG A 139 -2.95 15.99 -4.86
C ARG A 139 -4.19 16.89 -4.93
N VAL A 140 -5.34 16.35 -4.55
CA VAL A 140 -6.62 17.07 -4.59
C VAL A 140 -6.53 18.38 -3.78
N MET A 141 -5.98 18.32 -2.57
CA MET A 141 -5.80 19.52 -1.72
C MET A 141 -4.93 20.58 -2.38
N ILE A 142 -3.78 20.18 -2.94
CA ILE A 142 -2.85 21.12 -3.58
C ILE A 142 -3.54 21.81 -4.78
N TYR A 143 -4.21 21.04 -5.63
CA TYR A 143 -4.78 21.59 -6.87
C TYR A 143 -6.09 22.30 -6.67
N MET A 144 -6.91 21.95 -5.68
CA MET A 144 -8.10 22.73 -5.30
C MET A 144 -7.74 24.16 -4.82
N VAL A 145 -6.59 24.32 -4.18
CA VAL A 145 -6.09 25.63 -3.75
C VAL A 145 -5.46 26.39 -4.91
N SER A 146 -4.71 25.68 -5.79
CA SER A 146 -3.98 26.29 -6.90
C SER A 146 -4.91 26.69 -8.07
N TYR A 147 -5.98 25.93 -8.31
CA TYR A 147 -6.91 26.14 -9.42
C TYR A 147 -8.36 26.11 -8.94
N PRO A 148 -8.85 27.22 -8.34
CA PRO A 148 -10.21 27.28 -7.81
C PRO A 148 -11.30 27.15 -8.90
N GLU A 149 -10.97 27.43 -10.15
CA GLU A 149 -11.86 27.28 -11.30
C GLU A 149 -12.22 25.83 -11.62
N LEU A 150 -11.34 24.88 -11.27
CA LEU A 150 -11.51 23.43 -11.53
C LEU A 150 -12.10 22.67 -10.34
N LYS A 151 -12.63 23.33 -9.31
CA LYS A 151 -13.19 22.67 -8.10
C LYS A 151 -14.28 21.64 -8.40
N GLY A 152 -14.99 21.78 -9.52
CA GLY A 152 -16.03 20.83 -9.92
C GLY A 152 -15.49 19.58 -10.65
N VAL A 153 -14.25 19.64 -11.17
CA VAL A 153 -13.63 18.56 -11.96
C VAL A 153 -12.61 17.79 -11.12
N ILE A 154 -11.85 18.50 -10.26
CA ILE A 154 -10.84 17.88 -9.39
C ILE A 154 -11.53 17.06 -8.31
N ALA A 155 -11.37 15.75 -8.36
CA ALA A 155 -11.95 14.83 -7.40
C ALA A 155 -10.99 13.68 -7.07
N SER A 156 -11.23 13.06 -5.91
CA SER A 156 -10.48 11.86 -5.50
C SER A 156 -10.84 10.67 -6.38
N ALA A 157 -9.85 9.90 -6.83
CA ALA A 157 -10.05 8.74 -7.68
C ALA A 157 -10.93 7.69 -6.98
N PRO A 158 -12.09 7.32 -7.56
CA PRO A 158 -12.96 6.31 -6.98
C PRO A 158 -12.44 4.91 -7.28
N LEU A 159 -12.08 4.16 -6.23
CA LEU A 159 -11.63 2.76 -6.36
C LEU A 159 -12.70 1.82 -6.92
N SER A 160 -13.97 2.25 -6.94
CA SER A 160 -15.08 1.50 -7.54
C SER A 160 -14.91 1.23 -9.04
N TYR A 161 -14.16 2.07 -9.74
CA TYR A 161 -13.85 1.83 -11.16
C TYR A 161 -12.98 0.58 -11.39
N LEU A 162 -12.20 0.13 -10.41
CA LEU A 162 -11.41 -1.09 -10.52
C LEU A 162 -12.28 -2.35 -10.53
N GLY A 163 -13.51 -2.27 -9.98
CA GLY A 163 -14.45 -3.40 -9.91
C GLY A 163 -15.53 -3.40 -11.01
N ASN A 164 -15.65 -2.36 -11.80
CA ASN A 164 -16.76 -2.18 -12.74
C ASN A 164 -16.33 -2.18 -14.22
N SER A 165 -15.20 -2.83 -14.51
CA SER A 165 -14.72 -3.04 -15.90
C SER A 165 -15.34 -4.32 -16.47
N GLY A 166 -16.67 -4.35 -16.55
CA GLY A 166 -17.44 -5.43 -17.17
C GLY A 166 -18.47 -4.81 -18.11
#